data_625e54d240be748fcdc2eb76fcaab856
#
_entry.id   625e54d240be748fcdc2eb76fcaab856
#
_cell.length_a   1.000
_cell.length_b   1.000
_cell.length_c   1.000
_cell.angle_alpha   90.00
_cell.angle_beta   90.00
_cell.angle_gamma   90.00
#
_symmetry.space_group_name_H-M   'P 1'
#
loop_
_entity.id
_entity.type
_entity.pdbx_description
1 polymer ?
#
loop_
_entity_poly.entity_id
_entity_poly.type
_entity_poly.pdbx_seq_one_letter_code
_entity_poly.pdbx_strand_id
1 'polypeptide(L)'
;MAKTGDSCTFCGRGSRDVNMLINGISGAICDECAQQAYEIVKEQMPGKGSSFGLNQKDLPKPEDIKTFLDQYVIGQDDAKRYLSVAVYNHYKRLIQKVTSDDVEIEKSNIIMVGATGTGKTLLARTIAKLLHVPFAIVDATVLTEAGYVGEDIESILTRLLQAADYDVEAAQRGIVFIDEIDKIARKSDNPSITRDVSGEGVQQGLLKLLEGSIVNVPPQGGRKHPEQKMIAVDTKNILFVCGGAFDGIEKKIAQRLNTRVVGYAANENTAQVDRNNLLKYITPTDLKSFGLIPEIIGRLPILTYLNPLDRSTLRNILTEPKNSIIKQYIKLFAMDDIELTFDEDVFEFIVDKALEFKLGARGLRSIVEAVMMDAMYSMPSANEKTLHVTLEYAKEKFEKSDVNRLQMTLRRFLKYE
;
A
#
# COMPACT_ATOMS: atom_id res chain seq x y z
N MET A 1 25.92 -54.34 11.11
CA MET A 1 25.52 -53.00 11.52
C MET A 1 25.06 -52.29 10.27
N ALA A 2 23.72 -52.16 10.07
CA ALA A 2 23.16 -51.46 8.95
C ALA A 2 23.50 -49.95 9.05
N LYS A 3 24.04 -49.37 7.99
CA LYS A 3 24.28 -47.92 7.91
C LYS A 3 22.93 -47.21 7.99
N THR A 4 22.67 -46.62 9.15
CA THR A 4 21.53 -45.71 9.36
C THR A 4 21.75 -44.50 8.48
N GLY A 5 20.99 -44.41 7.36
CA GLY A 5 21.05 -43.23 6.53
C GLY A 5 20.69 -43.38 5.05
N ASP A 6 20.51 -44.61 4.53
CA ASP A 6 20.31 -44.85 3.12
C ASP A 6 18.82 -45.00 2.71
N SER A 7 17.87 -44.95 3.65
CA SER A 7 16.44 -45.08 3.39
C SER A 7 15.59 -44.25 4.35
N CYS A 8 14.40 -43.83 3.88
CA CYS A 8 13.43 -43.13 4.71
C CYS A 8 12.88 -44.06 5.79
N THR A 9 12.97 -43.66 7.06
CA THR A 9 12.49 -44.45 8.21
C THR A 9 10.97 -44.55 8.30
N PHE A 10 10.26 -43.66 7.58
CA PHE A 10 8.79 -43.60 7.54
C PHE A 10 8.20 -44.52 6.48
N CYS A 11 8.67 -44.45 5.24
CA CYS A 11 8.11 -45.20 4.10
C CYS A 11 9.03 -46.31 3.58
N GLY A 12 10.29 -46.41 4.06
CA GLY A 12 11.26 -47.45 3.66
C GLY A 12 11.94 -47.24 2.31
N ARG A 13 11.59 -46.17 1.52
CA ARG A 13 12.21 -45.92 0.22
C ARG A 13 13.68 -45.51 0.37
N GLY A 14 14.50 -46.02 -0.55
CA GLY A 14 15.92 -45.72 -0.59
C GLY A 14 16.23 -44.33 -1.09
N SER A 15 17.42 -43.84 -0.88
CA SER A 15 17.89 -42.51 -1.33
C SER A 15 17.87 -42.35 -2.84
N ARG A 16 17.75 -43.42 -3.63
CA ARG A 16 17.63 -43.38 -5.10
C ARG A 16 16.19 -43.23 -5.60
N ASP A 17 15.21 -43.48 -4.71
CA ASP A 17 13.78 -43.49 -5.05
C ASP A 17 13.05 -42.21 -4.54
N VAL A 18 13.77 -41.25 -3.98
CA VAL A 18 13.26 -40.00 -3.40
C VAL A 18 14.11 -38.82 -3.86
N ASN A 19 13.52 -37.63 -3.95
CA ASN A 19 14.24 -36.44 -4.41
C ASN A 19 15.25 -35.94 -3.35
N MET A 20 14.89 -36.07 -2.08
CA MET A 20 15.72 -35.62 -0.97
C MET A 20 15.50 -36.50 0.26
N LEU A 21 16.59 -36.81 0.97
CA LEU A 21 16.57 -37.53 2.24
C LEU A 21 17.15 -36.62 3.32
N ILE A 22 16.33 -36.23 4.32
CA ILE A 22 16.74 -35.42 5.46
C ILE A 22 17.17 -36.33 6.58
N ASN A 23 18.44 -36.31 6.91
CA ASN A 23 19.01 -37.15 7.96
C ASN A 23 18.87 -36.52 9.34
N GLY A 24 18.29 -37.26 10.29
CA GLY A 24 18.23 -36.94 11.70
C GLY A 24 19.24 -37.73 12.52
N ILE A 25 19.23 -37.58 13.85
CA ILE A 25 20.17 -38.25 14.78
C ILE A 25 19.97 -39.78 14.77
N SER A 26 18.74 -40.30 14.62
CA SER A 26 18.39 -41.70 14.73
C SER A 26 17.68 -42.30 13.52
N GLY A 27 17.48 -41.50 12.44
CA GLY A 27 16.78 -41.94 11.23
C GLY A 27 16.78 -40.85 10.15
N ALA A 28 16.20 -41.19 9.00
CA ALA A 28 16.05 -40.25 7.88
C ALA A 28 14.58 -40.17 7.44
N ILE A 29 14.15 -39.02 6.95
CA ILE A 29 12.83 -38.82 6.37
C ILE A 29 12.95 -38.27 4.96
N CYS A 30 12.17 -38.81 4.00
CA CYS A 30 12.15 -38.27 2.63
C CYS A 30 11.24 -37.04 2.52
N ASP A 31 11.43 -36.28 1.46
CA ASP A 31 10.66 -35.07 1.12
C ASP A 31 9.14 -35.30 1.14
N GLU A 32 8.65 -36.40 0.52
CA GLU A 32 7.22 -36.74 0.50
C GLU A 32 6.68 -37.04 1.92
N CYS A 33 7.41 -37.88 2.71
CA CYS A 33 6.99 -38.18 4.07
C CYS A 33 7.08 -36.96 5.01
N ALA A 34 8.04 -36.06 4.78
CA ALA A 34 8.14 -34.80 5.51
C ALA A 34 6.95 -33.88 5.21
N GLN A 35 6.54 -33.81 3.96
CA GLN A 35 5.36 -33.06 3.55
C GLN A 35 4.08 -33.64 4.12
N GLN A 36 3.87 -34.95 4.04
CA GLN A 36 2.73 -35.62 4.67
C GLN A 36 2.69 -35.43 6.18
N ALA A 37 3.85 -35.56 6.87
CA ALA A 37 3.93 -35.33 8.30
C ALA A 37 3.57 -33.88 8.65
N TYR A 38 4.01 -32.91 7.85
CA TYR A 38 3.64 -31.50 8.00
C TYR A 38 2.13 -31.27 7.84
N GLU A 39 1.50 -31.87 6.84
CA GLU A 39 0.06 -31.76 6.61
C GLU A 39 -0.74 -32.38 7.77
N ILE A 40 -0.35 -33.56 8.25
CA ILE A 40 -0.99 -34.22 9.41
C ILE A 40 -0.85 -33.38 10.68
N VAL A 41 0.33 -32.82 10.93
CA VAL A 41 0.56 -31.93 12.08
C VAL A 41 -0.30 -30.66 11.96
N LYS A 42 -0.42 -30.11 10.76
CA LYS A 42 -1.26 -28.94 10.47
C LYS A 42 -2.75 -29.24 10.68
N GLU A 43 -3.23 -30.44 10.31
CA GLU A 43 -4.62 -30.87 10.52
C GLU A 43 -4.93 -31.23 11.97
N GLN A 44 -4.03 -31.91 12.66
CA GLN A 44 -4.24 -32.39 14.03
C GLN A 44 -3.90 -31.37 15.13
N MET A 45 -3.17 -30.31 14.79
CA MET A 45 -2.90 -29.16 15.66
C MET A 45 -3.41 -27.86 15.01
N PRO A 46 -4.73 -27.70 14.82
CA PRO A 46 -5.29 -26.43 14.43
C PRO A 46 -5.05 -25.44 15.57
N GLY A 47 -4.01 -24.62 15.44
CA GLY A 47 -3.63 -23.61 16.45
C GLY A 47 -2.16 -23.58 16.89
N LYS A 48 -1.30 -24.46 16.35
CA LYS A 48 0.17 -24.35 16.56
C LYS A 48 0.97 -24.10 15.26
N GLY A 49 0.32 -24.14 14.09
CA GLY A 49 0.92 -23.73 12.82
C GLY A 49 0.52 -22.29 12.53
N SER A 50 1.43 -21.34 12.66
CA SER A 50 1.21 -19.89 12.51
C SER A 50 0.25 -19.25 13.52
N SER A 51 0.46 -19.46 14.83
CA SER A 51 0.13 -18.37 15.73
C SER A 51 1.01 -17.20 15.28
N PHE A 52 0.50 -16.34 14.43
CA PHE A 52 1.00 -14.98 14.26
C PHE A 52 0.93 -14.39 15.67
N GLY A 53 1.99 -14.66 16.43
CA GLY A 53 2.08 -14.35 17.85
C GLY A 53 2.32 -12.88 18.08
N LEU A 54 1.38 -12.04 17.62
CA LEU A 54 1.24 -10.70 18.16
C LEU A 54 0.70 -10.85 19.59
N ASN A 55 1.57 -11.22 20.50
CA ASN A 55 1.33 -11.05 21.91
C ASN A 55 1.31 -9.55 22.20
N GLN A 56 0.58 -9.14 23.22
CA GLN A 56 0.51 -7.72 23.62
C GLN A 56 1.91 -7.11 23.91
N LYS A 57 2.91 -7.96 24.22
CA LYS A 57 4.30 -7.55 24.45
C LYS A 57 5.08 -7.28 23.16
N ASP A 58 4.68 -7.90 22.05
CA ASP A 58 5.39 -7.85 20.77
C ASP A 58 4.76 -6.78 19.81
N LEU A 59 3.60 -6.20 20.18
CA LEU A 59 2.96 -5.15 19.39
C LEU A 59 3.75 -3.84 19.53
N PRO A 60 4.36 -3.32 18.44
CA PRO A 60 5.12 -2.07 18.49
C PRO A 60 4.20 -0.92 18.90
N LYS A 61 4.70 -0.03 19.77
CA LYS A 61 3.97 1.14 20.23
C LYS A 61 3.86 2.18 19.10
N PRO A 62 2.93 3.15 19.20
CA PRO A 62 2.75 4.17 18.16
C PRO A 62 4.03 4.95 17.82
N GLU A 63 4.88 5.23 18.80
CA GLU A 63 6.17 5.89 18.58
C GLU A 63 7.15 5.02 17.79
N ASP A 64 7.19 3.71 18.08
CA ASP A 64 8.03 2.76 17.36
C ASP A 64 7.56 2.60 15.91
N ILE A 65 6.23 2.54 15.70
CA ILE A 65 5.62 2.50 14.36
C ILE A 65 6.01 3.77 13.59
N LYS A 66 5.86 4.95 14.19
CA LYS A 66 6.25 6.22 13.55
C LYS A 66 7.73 6.24 13.21
N THR A 67 8.59 5.87 14.15
CA THR A 67 10.05 5.81 13.94
C THR A 67 10.43 4.86 12.80
N PHE A 68 9.73 3.74 12.67
CA PHE A 68 9.93 2.85 11.54
C PHE A 68 9.46 3.48 10.22
N LEU A 69 8.31 4.15 10.20
CA LEU A 69 7.81 4.87 9.03
C LEU A 69 8.76 5.98 8.59
N ASP A 70 9.41 6.68 9.53
CA ASP A 70 10.37 7.74 9.26
C ASP A 70 11.60 7.25 8.47
N GLN A 71 11.95 5.97 8.57
CA GLN A 71 13.04 5.37 7.79
C GLN A 71 12.72 5.22 6.29
N TYR A 72 11.43 5.21 5.91
CA TYR A 72 10.98 4.92 4.54
C TYR A 72 10.24 6.08 3.88
N VAL A 73 9.57 6.92 4.66
CA VAL A 73 8.72 8.01 4.16
C VAL A 73 9.21 9.33 4.73
N ILE A 74 9.55 10.28 3.87
CA ILE A 74 9.98 11.62 4.26
C ILE A 74 8.77 12.51 4.55
N GLY A 75 8.85 13.30 5.60
CA GLY A 75 7.77 14.21 6.02
C GLY A 75 6.50 13.45 6.43
N GLN A 76 5.34 14.05 6.20
CA GLN A 76 4.01 13.48 6.49
C GLN A 76 3.78 13.14 7.98
N ASP A 77 4.33 13.94 8.89
CA ASP A 77 4.36 13.65 10.32
C ASP A 77 2.97 13.46 10.93
N ASP A 78 2.00 14.31 10.56
CA ASP A 78 0.62 14.19 11.03
C ASP A 78 0.01 12.85 10.57
N ALA A 79 0.11 12.54 9.28
CA ALA A 79 -0.42 11.28 8.75
C ALA A 79 0.22 10.06 9.42
N LYS A 80 1.54 10.05 9.59
CA LYS A 80 2.26 8.97 10.29
C LYS A 80 1.79 8.81 11.73
N ARG A 81 1.59 9.92 12.46
CA ARG A 81 1.10 9.90 13.84
C ARG A 81 -0.30 9.31 13.93
N TYR A 82 -1.23 9.80 13.10
CA TYR A 82 -2.60 9.26 13.06
C TYR A 82 -2.63 7.77 12.69
N LEU A 83 -1.88 7.37 11.66
CA LEU A 83 -1.79 5.98 11.22
C LEU A 83 -1.18 5.09 12.31
N SER A 84 -0.11 5.52 12.98
CA SER A 84 0.54 4.75 14.03
C SER A 84 -0.42 4.45 15.20
N VAL A 85 -1.19 5.44 15.64
CA VAL A 85 -2.20 5.27 16.70
C VAL A 85 -3.34 4.36 16.24
N ALA A 86 -3.85 4.59 15.02
CA ALA A 86 -4.96 3.83 14.45
C ALA A 86 -4.63 2.35 14.33
N VAL A 87 -3.46 2.04 13.78
CA VAL A 87 -2.96 0.68 13.59
C VAL A 87 -2.71 0.00 14.93
N TYR A 88 -2.05 0.69 15.87
CA TYR A 88 -1.84 0.17 17.21
C TYR A 88 -3.15 -0.20 17.90
N ASN A 89 -4.14 0.69 17.87
CA ASN A 89 -5.45 0.45 18.47
C ASN A 89 -6.18 -0.72 17.79
N HIS A 90 -6.10 -0.83 16.46
CA HIS A 90 -6.69 -1.94 15.71
C HIS A 90 -6.12 -3.28 16.18
N TYR A 91 -4.79 -3.44 16.19
CA TYR A 91 -4.17 -4.71 16.60
C TYR A 91 -4.30 -4.96 18.10
N LYS A 92 -4.30 -3.93 18.94
CA LYS A 92 -4.59 -4.04 20.36
C LYS A 92 -5.99 -4.62 20.60
N ARG A 93 -6.99 -4.18 19.82
CA ARG A 93 -8.35 -4.76 19.84
C ARG A 93 -8.33 -6.26 19.51
N LEU A 94 -7.54 -6.70 18.53
CA LEU A 94 -7.46 -8.11 18.13
C LEU A 94 -6.81 -9.00 19.20
N ILE A 95 -5.93 -8.45 20.01
CA ILE A 95 -5.19 -9.18 21.06
C ILE A 95 -5.98 -9.18 22.39
N GLN A 96 -6.96 -8.29 22.54
CA GLN A 96 -7.76 -8.19 23.76
C GLN A 96 -8.47 -9.52 24.04
N LYS A 97 -8.32 -10.04 25.28
CA LYS A 97 -9.15 -11.13 25.76
C LYS A 97 -10.49 -10.56 26.17
N VAL A 98 -11.53 -10.88 25.42
CA VAL A 98 -12.89 -10.45 25.72
C VAL A 98 -13.36 -11.15 26.99
N THR A 99 -13.64 -10.39 28.04
CA THR A 99 -14.36 -10.85 29.26
C THR A 99 -15.81 -10.39 29.19
N SER A 100 -16.71 -11.03 29.90
CA SER A 100 -18.17 -10.78 29.80
C SER A 100 -18.62 -9.35 30.19
N ASP A 101 -17.76 -8.60 30.85
CA ASP A 101 -18.01 -7.22 31.32
C ASP A 101 -17.22 -6.14 30.54
N ASP A 102 -16.54 -6.50 29.43
CA ASP A 102 -15.69 -5.58 28.70
C ASP A 102 -16.48 -4.70 27.72
N VAL A 103 -16.00 -3.48 27.57
CA VAL A 103 -16.47 -2.55 26.53
C VAL A 103 -16.04 -3.07 25.16
N GLU A 104 -16.99 -3.22 24.24
CA GLU A 104 -16.72 -3.61 22.86
C GLU A 104 -16.05 -2.45 22.12
N ILE A 105 -14.83 -2.69 21.60
CA ILE A 105 -14.10 -1.71 20.81
C ILE A 105 -14.45 -1.89 19.34
N GLU A 106 -15.06 -0.87 18.75
CA GLU A 106 -15.45 -0.90 17.34
C GLU A 106 -14.27 -0.89 16.39
N LYS A 107 -14.50 -1.41 15.19
CA LYS A 107 -13.54 -1.39 14.08
C LYS A 107 -13.32 0.03 13.58
N SER A 108 -12.07 0.43 13.38
CA SER A 108 -11.69 1.77 12.91
C SER A 108 -10.89 1.68 11.63
N ASN A 109 -11.58 1.78 10.47
CA ASN A 109 -10.90 1.88 9.19
C ASN A 109 -10.42 3.32 8.95
N ILE A 110 -9.52 3.49 7.99
CA ILE A 110 -8.77 4.72 7.78
C ILE A 110 -9.03 5.26 6.37
N ILE A 111 -9.15 6.57 6.24
CA ILE A 111 -9.11 7.25 4.94
C ILE A 111 -7.98 8.28 4.90
N MET A 112 -7.18 8.22 3.84
CA MET A 112 -6.06 9.11 3.57
C MET A 112 -6.33 9.96 2.34
N VAL A 113 -6.30 11.28 2.51
CA VAL A 113 -6.51 12.24 1.44
C VAL A 113 -5.19 12.92 1.08
N GLY A 114 -4.86 13.02 -0.20
CA GLY A 114 -3.66 13.73 -0.64
C GLY A 114 -3.31 13.42 -2.08
N ALA A 115 -2.63 14.34 -2.74
CA ALA A 115 -2.27 14.25 -4.14
C ALA A 115 -1.58 12.93 -4.51
N THR A 116 -1.64 12.56 -5.78
CA THR A 116 -0.93 11.38 -6.29
C THR A 116 0.57 11.53 -6.05
N GLY A 117 1.23 10.45 -5.62
CA GLY A 117 2.67 10.45 -5.35
C GLY A 117 3.09 10.95 -3.97
N THR A 118 2.18 11.38 -3.08
CA THR A 118 2.50 11.84 -1.72
C THR A 118 2.86 10.72 -0.73
N GLY A 119 2.72 9.44 -1.11
CA GLY A 119 3.16 8.30 -0.30
C GLY A 119 2.06 7.49 0.38
N LYS A 120 0.77 7.67 0.04
CA LYS A 120 -0.37 6.94 0.62
C LYS A 120 -0.17 5.42 0.63
N THR A 121 0.04 4.84 -0.53
CA THR A 121 0.27 3.39 -0.70
C THR A 121 1.54 2.91 0.00
N LEU A 122 2.60 3.74 -0.01
CA LEU A 122 3.87 3.42 0.64
C LEU A 122 3.72 3.34 2.16
N LEU A 123 2.98 4.26 2.78
CA LEU A 123 2.69 4.25 4.22
C LEU A 123 1.97 2.95 4.62
N ALA A 124 0.88 2.59 3.93
CA ALA A 124 0.12 1.37 4.23
C ALA A 124 0.97 0.10 4.06
N ARG A 125 1.74 0.01 2.97
CA ARG A 125 2.64 -1.12 2.71
C ARG A 125 3.74 -1.22 3.77
N THR A 126 4.31 -0.11 4.20
CA THR A 126 5.38 -0.07 5.20
C THR A 126 4.87 -0.52 6.57
N ILE A 127 3.64 -0.16 6.93
CA ILE A 127 2.96 -0.63 8.15
C ILE A 127 2.77 -2.15 8.10
N ALA A 128 2.22 -2.68 7.00
CA ALA A 128 2.01 -4.11 6.84
C ALA A 128 3.33 -4.91 6.92
N LYS A 129 4.41 -4.34 6.35
CA LYS A 129 5.76 -4.91 6.46
C LYS A 129 6.28 -4.94 7.90
N LEU A 130 6.07 -3.87 8.68
CA LEU A 130 6.47 -3.80 10.08
C LEU A 130 5.76 -4.86 10.92
N LEU A 131 4.47 -5.05 10.68
CA LEU A 131 3.62 -5.96 11.45
C LEU A 131 3.68 -7.41 10.95
N HIS A 132 4.35 -7.65 9.83
CA HIS A 132 4.43 -8.97 9.17
C HIS A 132 3.05 -9.57 8.90
N VAL A 133 2.08 -8.75 8.46
CA VAL A 133 0.72 -9.18 8.14
C VAL A 133 0.48 -9.21 6.62
N PRO A 134 -0.44 -10.07 6.14
CA PRO A 134 -0.84 -10.07 4.74
C PRO A 134 -1.32 -8.69 4.28
N PHE A 135 -0.92 -8.30 3.07
CA PHE A 135 -1.22 -6.97 2.53
C PHE A 135 -1.70 -7.07 1.09
N ALA A 136 -2.91 -6.59 0.83
CA ALA A 136 -3.46 -6.48 -0.50
C ALA A 136 -3.67 -5.03 -0.92
N ILE A 137 -3.43 -4.74 -2.19
CA ILE A 137 -3.73 -3.44 -2.81
C ILE A 137 -4.76 -3.66 -3.89
N VAL A 138 -5.80 -2.82 -3.88
CA VAL A 138 -6.87 -2.82 -4.87
C VAL A 138 -7.10 -1.40 -5.32
N ASP A 139 -7.27 -1.21 -6.62
CA ASP A 139 -7.71 0.04 -7.22
C ASP A 139 -9.24 0.06 -7.25
N ALA A 140 -9.85 1.10 -6.67
CA ALA A 140 -11.31 1.21 -6.63
C ALA A 140 -11.94 1.36 -8.03
N THR A 141 -11.18 1.83 -9.02
CA THR A 141 -11.69 2.06 -10.40
C THR A 141 -11.98 0.77 -11.17
N VAL A 142 -11.36 -0.35 -10.80
CA VAL A 142 -11.60 -1.65 -11.44
C VAL A 142 -12.81 -2.38 -10.86
N LEU A 143 -13.32 -1.90 -9.71
CA LEU A 143 -14.43 -2.53 -9.01
C LEU A 143 -15.78 -2.14 -9.64
N THR A 144 -16.67 -3.12 -9.72
CA THR A 144 -18.04 -2.92 -10.21
C THR A 144 -19.06 -3.58 -9.29
N GLU A 145 -20.32 -3.15 -9.41
CA GLU A 145 -21.42 -3.84 -8.75
C GLU A 145 -21.54 -5.27 -9.30
N ALA A 146 -21.86 -6.23 -8.43
CA ALA A 146 -21.99 -7.65 -8.78
C ALA A 146 -22.89 -7.88 -9.99
N GLY A 147 -22.37 -8.62 -11.00
CA GLY A 147 -23.10 -8.94 -12.23
C GLY A 147 -22.81 -8.02 -13.42
N TYR A 148 -21.97 -7.01 -13.27
CA TYR A 148 -21.50 -6.14 -14.37
C TYR A 148 -20.08 -6.48 -14.81
N VAL A 149 -19.63 -5.87 -15.92
CA VAL A 149 -18.27 -6.07 -16.44
C VAL A 149 -17.29 -5.32 -15.58
N GLY A 150 -16.40 -6.05 -14.90
CA GLY A 150 -15.38 -5.55 -13.98
C GLY A 150 -15.05 -6.59 -12.92
N GLU A 151 -14.28 -6.20 -11.91
CA GLU A 151 -13.99 -7.06 -10.77
C GLU A 151 -15.08 -6.92 -9.71
N ASP A 152 -15.61 -8.05 -9.22
CA ASP A 152 -16.51 -8.06 -8.07
C ASP A 152 -15.79 -7.58 -6.82
N ILE A 153 -16.51 -6.95 -5.90
CA ILE A 153 -15.94 -6.41 -4.65
C ILE A 153 -15.29 -7.51 -3.80
N GLU A 154 -15.79 -8.74 -3.87
CA GLU A 154 -15.20 -9.90 -3.19
C GLU A 154 -13.80 -10.26 -3.73
N SER A 155 -13.40 -9.80 -4.92
CA SER A 155 -12.04 -9.99 -5.47
C SER A 155 -10.95 -9.37 -4.57
N ILE A 156 -11.30 -8.34 -3.80
CA ILE A 156 -10.46 -7.73 -2.76
C ILE A 156 -9.96 -8.79 -1.78
N LEU A 157 -10.86 -9.63 -1.30
CA LEU A 157 -10.55 -10.68 -0.33
C LEU A 157 -9.79 -11.84 -0.98
N THR A 158 -10.04 -12.13 -2.26
CA THR A 158 -9.23 -13.12 -3.02
C THR A 158 -7.77 -12.69 -3.07
N ARG A 159 -7.50 -11.42 -3.36
CA ARG A 159 -6.12 -10.88 -3.37
C ARG A 159 -5.48 -10.95 -1.99
N LEU A 160 -6.25 -10.70 -0.92
CA LEU A 160 -5.74 -10.81 0.45
C LEU A 160 -5.46 -12.27 0.84
N LEU A 161 -6.31 -13.22 0.44
CA LEU A 161 -6.09 -14.66 0.63
C LEU A 161 -4.83 -15.12 -0.11
N GLN A 162 -4.62 -14.67 -1.36
CA GLN A 162 -3.40 -14.95 -2.11
C GLN A 162 -2.15 -14.41 -1.40
N ALA A 163 -2.21 -13.19 -0.86
CA ALA A 163 -1.12 -12.60 -0.08
C ALA A 163 -0.85 -13.30 1.27
N ALA A 164 -1.79 -14.12 1.73
CA ALA A 164 -1.72 -14.94 2.94
C ALA A 164 -1.45 -16.42 2.63
N ASP A 165 -1.06 -16.78 1.40
CA ASP A 165 -0.88 -18.16 0.95
C ASP A 165 -2.11 -19.04 1.27
N TYR A 166 -3.32 -18.46 1.15
CA TYR A 166 -4.62 -19.05 1.48
C TYR A 166 -4.81 -19.44 2.95
N ASP A 167 -3.98 -18.95 3.86
CA ASP A 167 -4.24 -19.03 5.29
C ASP A 167 -5.35 -18.02 5.66
N VAL A 168 -6.54 -18.54 5.94
CA VAL A 168 -7.73 -17.74 6.24
C VAL A 168 -7.57 -16.94 7.53
N GLU A 169 -6.95 -17.53 8.56
CA GLU A 169 -6.73 -16.82 9.84
C GLU A 169 -5.75 -15.67 9.69
N ALA A 170 -4.67 -15.87 8.93
CA ALA A 170 -3.71 -14.81 8.63
C ALA A 170 -4.37 -13.72 7.77
N ALA A 171 -5.14 -14.07 6.74
CA ALA A 171 -5.86 -13.13 5.89
C ALA A 171 -6.84 -12.26 6.70
N GLN A 172 -7.59 -12.84 7.63
CA GLN A 172 -8.53 -12.11 8.48
C GLN A 172 -7.87 -11.09 9.43
N ARG A 173 -6.55 -11.12 9.59
CA ARG A 173 -5.76 -10.14 10.37
C ARG A 173 -4.93 -9.20 9.46
N GLY A 174 -5.13 -9.31 8.16
CA GLY A 174 -4.40 -8.55 7.15
C GLY A 174 -4.84 -7.10 7.03
N ILE A 175 -4.14 -6.39 6.16
CA ILE A 175 -4.43 -5.00 5.78
C ILE A 175 -4.79 -4.97 4.31
N VAL A 176 -5.91 -4.32 3.99
CA VAL A 176 -6.32 -4.02 2.61
C VAL A 176 -6.18 -2.53 2.37
N PHE A 177 -5.43 -2.16 1.34
CA PHE A 177 -5.34 -0.80 0.85
C PHE A 177 -6.21 -0.64 -0.41
N ILE A 178 -7.24 0.20 -0.32
CA ILE A 178 -8.11 0.55 -1.45
C ILE A 178 -7.64 1.90 -1.97
N ASP A 179 -6.98 1.90 -3.13
CA ASP A 179 -6.50 3.13 -3.78
C ASP A 179 -7.60 3.75 -4.65
N GLU A 180 -7.46 5.04 -4.94
CA GLU A 180 -8.35 5.81 -5.81
C GLU A 180 -9.83 5.79 -5.39
N ILE A 181 -10.11 5.76 -4.07
CA ILE A 181 -11.49 5.73 -3.53
C ILE A 181 -12.32 6.96 -3.98
N ASP A 182 -11.67 8.07 -4.30
CA ASP A 182 -12.31 9.28 -4.81
C ASP A 182 -12.91 9.10 -6.23
N LYS A 183 -12.47 8.10 -6.99
CA LYS A 183 -12.97 7.86 -8.35
C LYS A 183 -14.34 7.18 -8.37
N ILE A 184 -14.70 6.49 -7.28
CA ILE A 184 -16.06 5.95 -7.11
C ILE A 184 -17.02 6.94 -6.41
N ALA A 185 -16.58 8.18 -6.17
CA ALA A 185 -17.44 9.22 -5.66
C ALA A 185 -18.52 9.59 -6.69
N ARG A 186 -19.74 9.81 -6.19
CA ARG A 186 -20.89 10.20 -7.00
C ARG A 186 -20.63 11.56 -7.66
N LYS A 187 -20.72 11.62 -9.00
CA LYS A 187 -20.66 12.88 -9.75
C LYS A 187 -22.02 13.58 -9.67
N SER A 188 -22.06 14.74 -9.03
CA SER A 188 -23.28 15.46 -8.62
C SER A 188 -24.14 16.03 -9.77
N ASP A 189 -23.71 15.97 -11.03
CA ASP A 189 -24.31 16.76 -12.10
C ASP A 189 -25.22 16.01 -13.08
N ASN A 190 -25.49 14.72 -12.88
CA ASN A 190 -26.44 14.00 -13.70
C ASN A 190 -27.42 13.19 -12.83
N PRO A 191 -28.62 13.71 -12.57
CA PRO A 191 -29.72 12.90 -12.04
C PRO A 191 -30.27 12.00 -13.16
N SER A 192 -29.39 11.23 -13.83
CA SER A 192 -29.89 10.24 -14.77
C SER A 192 -30.55 9.11 -13.96
N ILE A 193 -31.73 8.71 -14.41
CA ILE A 193 -32.56 7.65 -13.87
C ILE A 193 -31.86 6.26 -13.91
N THR A 194 -30.68 6.20 -14.51
CA THR A 194 -29.86 4.99 -14.60
C THR A 194 -29.04 4.80 -13.33
N ARG A 195 -29.17 3.61 -12.73
CA ARG A 195 -28.40 3.16 -11.55
C ARG A 195 -26.90 3.33 -11.83
N ASP A 196 -26.21 4.04 -10.94
CA ASP A 196 -24.75 4.24 -11.04
C ASP A 196 -24.02 3.00 -10.50
N VAL A 197 -23.75 2.07 -11.42
CA VAL A 197 -23.12 0.77 -11.10
C VAL A 197 -21.62 0.86 -10.88
N SER A 198 -20.98 1.95 -11.23
CA SER A 198 -19.55 2.20 -11.09
C SER A 198 -19.21 3.16 -9.94
N GLY A 199 -20.14 3.89 -9.42
CA GLY A 199 -19.98 4.85 -8.33
C GLY A 199 -20.70 4.40 -7.06
N GLU A 200 -21.97 4.82 -6.89
CA GLU A 200 -22.73 4.53 -5.66
C GLU A 200 -22.92 3.02 -5.42
N GLY A 201 -23.13 2.22 -6.48
CA GLY A 201 -23.28 0.76 -6.34
C GLY A 201 -22.02 0.10 -5.75
N VAL A 202 -20.83 0.52 -6.18
CA VAL A 202 -19.57 0.04 -5.61
C VAL A 202 -19.42 0.49 -4.16
N GLN A 203 -19.77 1.75 -3.84
CA GLN A 203 -19.72 2.24 -2.47
C GLN A 203 -20.62 1.42 -1.55
N GLN A 204 -21.86 1.09 -1.97
CA GLN A 204 -22.79 0.24 -1.21
C GLN A 204 -22.24 -1.18 -1.01
N GLY A 205 -21.60 -1.75 -2.02
CA GLY A 205 -20.97 -3.07 -1.90
C GLY A 205 -19.79 -3.09 -0.93
N LEU A 206 -18.94 -2.05 -0.94
CA LEU A 206 -17.82 -1.92 0.00
C LEU A 206 -18.26 -1.83 1.46
N LEU A 207 -19.46 -1.32 1.74
CA LEU A 207 -19.97 -1.23 3.11
C LEU A 207 -19.93 -2.56 3.83
N LYS A 208 -20.33 -3.68 3.18
CA LYS A 208 -20.32 -5.02 3.77
C LYS A 208 -18.93 -5.42 4.27
N LEU A 209 -17.89 -5.08 3.53
CA LEU A 209 -16.50 -5.36 3.92
C LEU A 209 -16.04 -4.46 5.05
N LEU A 210 -16.37 -3.18 4.97
CA LEU A 210 -15.97 -2.17 5.96
C LEU A 210 -16.66 -2.37 7.32
N GLU A 211 -17.91 -2.82 7.32
CA GLU A 211 -18.68 -3.10 8.55
C GLU A 211 -18.20 -4.34 9.29
N GLY A 212 -17.72 -5.33 8.58
CA GLY A 212 -17.33 -6.62 9.14
C GLY A 212 -18.43 -7.66 8.99
N SER A 213 -18.32 -8.47 7.94
CA SER A 213 -19.24 -9.54 7.62
C SER A 213 -18.50 -10.78 7.14
N ILE A 214 -19.17 -11.93 7.17
CA ILE A 214 -18.64 -13.15 6.56
C ILE A 214 -18.95 -13.10 5.07
N VAL A 215 -17.91 -13.17 4.25
CA VAL A 215 -18.01 -13.12 2.80
C VAL A 215 -17.48 -14.42 2.21
N ASN A 216 -18.24 -15.01 1.30
CA ASN A 216 -17.82 -16.22 0.60
C ASN A 216 -17.01 -15.86 -0.66
N VAL A 217 -15.76 -16.28 -0.68
CA VAL A 217 -14.78 -15.94 -1.70
C VAL A 217 -14.41 -17.17 -2.53
N PRO A 218 -14.35 -17.07 -3.86
CA PRO A 218 -13.89 -18.18 -4.71
C PRO A 218 -12.39 -18.42 -4.50
N PRO A 219 -11.94 -19.69 -4.39
CA PRO A 219 -10.56 -20.02 -4.02
C PRO A 219 -9.51 -19.60 -5.06
N GLN A 220 -9.84 -19.48 -6.34
CA GLN A 220 -8.87 -19.18 -7.40
C GLN A 220 -9.10 -17.83 -8.08
N GLY A 221 -10.05 -17.03 -7.61
CA GLY A 221 -10.48 -15.82 -8.34
C GLY A 221 -11.26 -16.18 -9.63
N GLY A 222 -11.93 -15.20 -10.22
CA GLY A 222 -12.70 -15.39 -11.44
C GLY A 222 -14.20 -15.60 -11.19
N ARG A 223 -14.92 -16.05 -12.23
CA ARG A 223 -16.38 -16.22 -12.17
C ARG A 223 -16.77 -17.32 -11.20
N LYS A 224 -17.79 -17.04 -10.37
CA LYS A 224 -18.37 -18.02 -9.45
C LYS A 224 -18.98 -19.19 -10.22
N HIS A 225 -18.42 -20.39 -10.05
CA HIS A 225 -19.03 -21.61 -10.57
C HIS A 225 -19.94 -22.21 -9.48
N PRO A 226 -21.16 -22.70 -9.82
CA PRO A 226 -22.12 -23.20 -8.81
C PRO A 226 -21.60 -24.35 -7.95
N GLU A 227 -20.67 -25.15 -8.45
CA GLU A 227 -20.12 -26.32 -7.75
C GLU A 227 -18.80 -26.04 -7.00
N GLN A 228 -18.28 -24.80 -7.06
CA GLN A 228 -17.01 -24.47 -6.44
C GLN A 228 -17.17 -24.23 -4.93
N LYS A 229 -16.37 -24.93 -4.12
CA LYS A 229 -16.35 -24.72 -2.66
C LYS A 229 -15.79 -23.33 -2.34
N MET A 230 -16.62 -22.47 -1.80
CA MET A 230 -16.25 -21.12 -1.43
C MET A 230 -15.50 -21.10 -0.08
N ILE A 231 -14.60 -20.15 0.08
CA ILE A 231 -13.88 -19.88 1.32
C ILE A 231 -14.63 -18.78 2.07
N ALA A 232 -15.10 -19.06 3.29
CA ALA A 232 -15.71 -18.05 4.14
C ALA A 232 -14.63 -17.20 4.82
N VAL A 233 -14.65 -15.88 4.61
CA VAL A 233 -13.70 -14.92 5.19
C VAL A 233 -14.49 -13.93 6.03
N ASP A 234 -14.17 -13.82 7.32
CA ASP A 234 -14.71 -12.80 8.21
C ASP A 234 -13.89 -11.51 8.09
N THR A 235 -14.54 -10.43 7.67
CA THR A 235 -13.86 -9.13 7.47
C THR A 235 -13.81 -8.27 8.73
N LYS A 236 -14.38 -8.73 9.86
CA LYS A 236 -14.45 -7.97 11.13
C LYS A 236 -13.07 -7.52 11.61
N ASN A 237 -12.05 -8.34 11.40
CA ASN A 237 -10.68 -8.10 11.88
C ASN A 237 -9.70 -7.62 10.81
N ILE A 238 -10.11 -7.49 9.55
CA ILE A 238 -9.31 -6.93 8.48
C ILE A 238 -9.28 -5.40 8.63
N LEU A 239 -8.09 -4.80 8.58
CA LEU A 239 -7.95 -3.34 8.56
C LEU A 239 -8.07 -2.84 7.12
N PHE A 240 -9.05 -2.00 6.85
CA PHE A 240 -9.18 -1.31 5.57
C PHE A 240 -8.59 0.10 5.67
N VAL A 241 -7.74 0.42 4.72
CA VAL A 241 -7.12 1.74 4.55
C VAL A 241 -7.47 2.22 3.16
N CYS A 242 -8.27 3.28 3.06
CA CYS A 242 -8.66 3.87 1.79
C CYS A 242 -7.76 5.06 1.45
N GLY A 243 -7.33 5.18 0.21
CA GLY A 243 -6.55 6.31 -0.28
C GLY A 243 -7.20 6.97 -1.49
N GLY A 244 -7.17 8.30 -1.57
CA GLY A 244 -7.65 9.04 -2.72
C GLY A 244 -6.93 10.37 -2.90
N ALA A 245 -6.88 10.86 -4.14
CA ALA A 245 -6.35 12.19 -4.44
C ALA A 245 -7.34 13.28 -4.05
N PHE A 246 -8.63 13.06 -4.30
CA PHE A 246 -9.71 14.00 -4.07
C PHE A 246 -9.48 15.36 -4.77
N ASP A 247 -9.07 15.31 -6.03
CA ASP A 247 -8.72 16.49 -6.81
C ASP A 247 -9.86 17.53 -6.78
N GLY A 248 -9.54 18.74 -6.35
CA GLY A 248 -10.48 19.85 -6.24
C GLY A 248 -11.27 19.93 -4.93
N ILE A 249 -11.01 19.04 -3.95
CA ILE A 249 -11.65 19.09 -2.62
C ILE A 249 -11.28 20.38 -1.89
N GLU A 250 -10.11 20.96 -2.18
CA GLU A 250 -9.64 22.22 -1.60
C GLU A 250 -10.62 23.37 -1.87
N LYS A 251 -11.29 23.38 -3.04
CA LYS A 251 -12.31 24.37 -3.36
C LYS A 251 -13.51 24.27 -2.40
N LYS A 252 -13.92 23.05 -2.07
CA LYS A 252 -15.02 22.79 -1.13
C LYS A 252 -14.64 23.17 0.30
N ILE A 253 -13.42 22.86 0.71
CA ILE A 253 -12.87 23.28 2.00
C ILE A 253 -12.83 24.81 2.10
N ALA A 254 -12.29 25.48 1.08
CA ALA A 254 -12.24 26.96 1.02
C ALA A 254 -13.63 27.58 1.09
N GLN A 255 -14.61 27.04 0.35
CA GLN A 255 -16.00 27.51 0.37
C GLN A 255 -16.59 27.37 1.79
N ARG A 256 -16.42 26.24 2.44
CA ARG A 256 -16.90 26.00 3.82
C ARG A 256 -16.27 26.97 4.82
N LEU A 257 -14.98 27.21 4.71
CA LEU A 257 -14.26 28.13 5.60
C LEU A 257 -14.70 29.57 5.37
N ASN A 258 -14.87 30.01 4.12
CA ASN A 258 -15.34 31.35 3.79
C ASN A 258 -16.80 31.59 4.23
N THR A 259 -17.68 30.60 4.11
CA THR A 259 -19.08 30.73 4.55
C THR A 259 -19.20 30.92 6.05
N ARG A 260 -18.30 30.34 6.85
CA ARG A 260 -18.27 30.54 8.30
C ARG A 260 -17.86 31.97 8.71
N VAL A 261 -17.04 32.63 7.91
CA VAL A 261 -16.59 34.03 8.19
C VAL A 261 -17.72 35.04 7.99
N VAL A 262 -18.68 34.77 7.10
CA VAL A 262 -19.81 35.67 6.80
C VAL A 262 -20.90 35.61 7.87
N GLY A 263 -20.97 34.53 8.68
CA GLY A 263 -22.04 34.33 9.68
C GLY A 263 -21.74 34.82 11.12
N TYR A 264 -20.50 35.14 11.44
CA TYR A 264 -20.09 35.64 12.74
C TYR A 264 -19.24 36.90 12.54
N ALA A 265 -19.60 37.98 13.24
CA ALA A 265 -18.87 39.23 13.24
C ALA A 265 -17.38 38.97 13.42
N ALA A 266 -16.56 39.57 12.58
CA ALA A 266 -15.10 39.46 12.57
C ALA A 266 -14.52 39.87 13.93
N ASN A 267 -14.38 38.90 14.82
CA ASN A 267 -13.50 39.05 15.97
C ASN A 267 -12.07 38.80 15.50
N GLU A 268 -11.18 39.72 15.86
CA GLU A 268 -9.77 39.81 15.44
C GLU A 268 -8.85 38.63 15.79
N ASN A 269 -9.43 37.49 16.20
CA ASN A 269 -8.74 36.23 16.52
C ASN A 269 -9.04 35.08 15.54
N THR A 270 -9.38 35.35 14.29
CA THR A 270 -9.43 34.29 13.28
C THR A 270 -8.00 33.85 12.99
N ALA A 271 -7.63 32.67 13.53
CA ALA A 271 -6.40 31.98 13.18
C ALA A 271 -6.25 32.03 11.65
N GLN A 272 -5.14 32.62 11.17
CA GLN A 272 -4.90 32.75 9.73
C GLN A 272 -4.98 31.37 9.09
N VAL A 273 -5.99 31.17 8.24
CA VAL A 273 -6.16 29.93 7.47
C VAL A 273 -4.97 29.79 6.53
N ASP A 274 -4.22 28.71 6.68
CA ASP A 274 -3.14 28.37 5.75
C ASP A 274 -3.73 28.02 4.38
N ARG A 275 -3.72 28.98 3.47
CA ARG A 275 -4.25 28.84 2.12
C ARG A 275 -3.39 27.94 1.23
N ASN A 276 -2.14 27.68 1.61
CA ASN A 276 -1.23 26.84 0.86
C ASN A 276 -1.45 25.36 1.15
N ASN A 277 -2.08 25.04 2.29
CA ASN A 277 -2.37 23.67 2.68
C ASN A 277 -3.78 23.52 3.25
N LEU A 278 -4.77 23.65 2.39
CA LEU A 278 -6.19 23.57 2.76
C LEU A 278 -6.59 22.17 3.22
N LEU A 279 -5.88 21.11 2.81
CA LEU A 279 -6.15 19.73 3.23
C LEU A 279 -6.02 19.56 4.75
N LYS A 280 -5.24 20.37 5.43
CA LYS A 280 -5.14 20.41 6.91
C LYS A 280 -6.48 20.62 7.61
N TYR A 281 -7.42 21.26 6.93
CA TYR A 281 -8.75 21.57 7.46
C TYR A 281 -9.84 20.62 6.98
N ILE A 282 -9.47 19.50 6.36
CA ILE A 282 -10.42 18.52 5.82
C ILE A 282 -11.31 17.94 6.92
N THR A 283 -12.58 17.76 6.60
CA THR A 283 -13.59 17.18 7.50
C THR A 283 -14.42 16.13 6.76
N PRO A 284 -15.11 15.23 7.47
CA PRO A 284 -16.06 14.29 6.87
C PRO A 284 -17.12 14.94 5.99
N THR A 285 -17.53 16.18 6.33
CA THR A 285 -18.50 16.95 5.52
C THR A 285 -17.96 17.29 4.13
N ASP A 286 -16.66 17.54 4.00
CA ASP A 286 -16.02 17.82 2.72
C ASP A 286 -16.02 16.57 1.82
N LEU A 287 -15.76 15.39 2.39
CA LEU A 287 -15.84 14.10 1.70
C LEU A 287 -17.26 13.81 1.21
N LYS A 288 -18.29 14.09 2.04
CA LYS A 288 -19.67 13.98 1.67
C LYS A 288 -20.00 14.92 0.49
N SER A 289 -19.56 16.17 0.58
CA SER A 289 -19.80 17.15 -0.51
C SER A 289 -19.03 16.80 -1.78
N PHE A 290 -17.95 16.02 -1.69
CA PHE A 290 -17.18 15.51 -2.83
C PHE A 290 -17.93 14.38 -3.56
N GLY A 291 -18.73 13.57 -2.83
CA GLY A 291 -19.58 12.52 -3.42
C GLY A 291 -19.45 11.14 -2.77
N LEU A 292 -18.75 11.02 -1.64
CA LEU A 292 -18.81 9.80 -0.85
C LEU A 292 -20.13 9.74 -0.06
N ILE A 293 -20.74 8.55 -0.01
CA ILE A 293 -21.97 8.35 0.76
C ILE A 293 -21.71 8.42 2.27
N PRO A 294 -22.65 8.97 3.05
CA PRO A 294 -22.48 9.12 4.50
C PRO A 294 -22.16 7.83 5.23
N GLU A 295 -22.69 6.71 4.75
CA GLU A 295 -22.52 5.37 5.33
C GLU A 295 -21.04 4.94 5.26
N ILE A 296 -20.39 5.12 4.10
CA ILE A 296 -18.94 4.82 3.94
C ILE A 296 -18.11 5.74 4.84
N ILE A 297 -18.44 7.03 4.89
CA ILE A 297 -17.72 7.99 5.73
C ILE A 297 -17.81 7.58 7.20
N GLY A 298 -19.00 7.12 7.64
CA GLY A 298 -19.21 6.59 8.99
C GLY A 298 -18.37 5.34 9.31
N ARG A 299 -18.00 4.54 8.30
CA ARG A 299 -17.14 3.34 8.45
C ARG A 299 -15.64 3.62 8.25
N LEU A 300 -15.29 4.87 7.96
CA LEU A 300 -13.91 5.37 7.84
C LEU A 300 -13.66 6.50 8.86
N PRO A 301 -13.79 6.24 10.18
CA PRO A 301 -13.78 7.28 11.20
C PRO A 301 -12.43 7.98 11.34
N ILE A 302 -11.34 7.35 10.88
CA ILE A 302 -10.01 7.92 10.97
C ILE A 302 -9.69 8.58 9.64
N LEU A 303 -9.82 9.91 9.62
CA LEU A 303 -9.49 10.77 8.48
C LEU A 303 -8.13 11.42 8.70
N THR A 304 -7.24 11.25 7.74
CA THR A 304 -5.94 11.93 7.72
C THR A 304 -5.62 12.45 6.32
N TYR A 305 -4.70 13.39 6.24
CA TYR A 305 -4.29 14.02 4.99
C TYR A 305 -2.77 13.92 4.82
N LEU A 306 -2.30 14.02 3.58
CA LEU A 306 -0.90 14.09 3.23
C LEU A 306 -0.58 15.45 2.64
N ASN A 307 0.50 16.04 3.10
CA ASN A 307 0.98 17.33 2.63
C ASN A 307 1.49 17.24 1.18
N PRO A 308 1.31 18.29 0.38
CA PRO A 308 1.99 18.41 -0.89
C PRO A 308 3.51 18.28 -0.72
N LEU A 309 4.18 17.71 -1.72
CA LEU A 309 5.64 17.57 -1.69
C LEU A 309 6.28 18.84 -2.23
N ASP A 310 7.01 19.52 -1.39
CA ASP A 310 7.84 20.65 -1.79
C ASP A 310 9.20 20.20 -2.36
N ARG A 311 9.99 21.15 -2.85
CA ARG A 311 11.31 20.90 -3.45
C ARG A 311 12.24 20.20 -2.48
N SER A 312 12.28 20.63 -1.23
CA SER A 312 13.14 20.06 -0.19
C SER A 312 12.75 18.62 0.13
N THR A 313 11.47 18.34 0.24
CA THR A 313 10.94 17.00 0.47
C THR A 313 11.27 16.06 -0.71
N LEU A 314 11.11 16.51 -1.96
CA LEU A 314 11.48 15.72 -3.14
C LEU A 314 12.98 15.39 -3.17
N ARG A 315 13.83 16.36 -2.79
CA ARG A 315 15.28 16.16 -2.68
C ARG A 315 15.61 15.07 -1.64
N ASN A 316 14.98 15.16 -0.48
CA ASN A 316 15.17 14.19 0.60
C ASN A 316 14.65 12.80 0.22
N ILE A 317 13.48 12.70 -0.45
CA ILE A 317 12.94 11.43 -0.97
C ILE A 317 13.94 10.72 -1.89
N LEU A 318 14.72 11.47 -2.65
CA LEU A 318 15.68 10.90 -3.59
C LEU A 318 16.84 10.17 -2.89
N THR A 319 17.27 10.65 -1.72
CA THR A 319 18.54 10.24 -1.07
C THR A 319 18.39 9.67 0.35
N GLU A 320 17.49 10.17 1.18
CA GLU A 320 17.48 9.84 2.61
C GLU A 320 16.84 8.49 2.96
N PRO A 321 15.66 8.11 2.41
CA PRO A 321 14.99 6.89 2.83
C PRO A 321 15.90 5.66 2.76
N LYS A 322 15.64 4.67 3.62
CA LYS A 322 16.37 3.41 3.64
C LYS A 322 16.38 2.73 2.26
N ASN A 323 15.28 2.85 1.52
CA ASN A 323 15.12 2.36 0.16
C ASN A 323 15.00 3.52 -0.84
N SER A 324 15.79 4.59 -0.67
CA SER A 324 15.79 5.71 -1.60
C SER A 324 16.20 5.27 -3.02
N ILE A 325 15.73 6.02 -4.02
CA ILE A 325 15.98 5.70 -5.43
C ILE A 325 17.48 5.59 -5.68
N ILE A 326 18.26 6.56 -5.23
CA ILE A 326 19.73 6.59 -5.44
C ILE A 326 20.40 5.38 -4.76
N LYS A 327 20.03 5.05 -3.51
CA LYS A 327 20.60 3.87 -2.83
C LYS A 327 20.30 2.56 -3.56
N GLN A 328 19.12 2.45 -4.21
CA GLN A 328 18.78 1.29 -5.03
C GLN A 328 19.72 1.18 -6.24
N TYR A 329 20.00 2.27 -6.96
CA TYR A 329 20.94 2.25 -8.09
C TYR A 329 22.36 1.96 -7.66
N ILE A 330 22.84 2.59 -6.58
CA ILE A 330 24.17 2.29 -6.02
C ILE A 330 24.27 0.77 -5.70
N LYS A 331 23.23 0.20 -5.09
CA LYS A 331 23.22 -1.23 -4.78
C LYS A 331 23.21 -2.11 -6.03
N LEU A 332 22.45 -1.73 -7.07
CA LEU A 332 22.39 -2.48 -8.33
C LEU A 332 23.79 -2.52 -9.00
N PHE A 333 24.45 -1.37 -9.10
CA PHE A 333 25.79 -1.31 -9.68
C PHE A 333 26.84 -2.04 -8.82
N ALA A 334 26.73 -1.96 -7.50
CA ALA A 334 27.61 -2.70 -6.61
C ALA A 334 27.47 -4.24 -6.73
N MET A 335 26.33 -4.77 -7.21
CA MET A 335 26.18 -6.20 -7.49
C MET A 335 26.99 -6.65 -8.72
N ASP A 336 27.37 -5.73 -9.59
CA ASP A 336 28.24 -5.96 -10.76
C ASP A 336 29.69 -5.49 -10.49
N ASP A 337 30.05 -5.27 -9.22
CA ASP A 337 31.34 -4.74 -8.77
C ASP A 337 31.67 -3.36 -9.37
N ILE A 338 30.64 -2.53 -9.58
CA ILE A 338 30.78 -1.17 -10.11
C ILE A 338 30.49 -0.17 -8.99
N GLU A 339 31.43 0.76 -8.76
CA GLU A 339 31.26 1.87 -7.84
C GLU A 339 30.51 3.01 -8.54
N LEU A 340 29.30 3.35 -8.04
CA LEU A 340 28.48 4.42 -8.57
C LEU A 340 28.45 5.61 -7.61
N THR A 341 28.82 6.80 -8.13
CA THR A 341 28.77 8.06 -7.38
C THR A 341 28.06 9.15 -8.17
N PHE A 342 27.52 10.15 -7.47
CA PHE A 342 26.76 11.25 -8.06
C PHE A 342 27.25 12.59 -7.50
N ASP A 343 27.29 13.62 -8.34
CA ASP A 343 27.43 14.99 -7.88
C ASP A 343 26.14 15.50 -7.22
N GLU A 344 26.25 16.39 -6.25
CA GLU A 344 25.10 17.00 -5.58
C GLU A 344 24.16 17.74 -6.54
N ASP A 345 24.74 18.42 -7.55
CA ASP A 345 23.99 19.18 -8.56
C ASP A 345 23.10 18.28 -9.44
N VAL A 346 23.41 17.00 -9.57
CA VAL A 346 22.58 16.02 -10.28
C VAL A 346 21.25 15.84 -9.58
N PHE A 347 21.23 15.80 -8.26
CA PHE A 347 20.01 15.65 -7.48
C PHE A 347 19.10 16.86 -7.62
N GLU A 348 19.69 18.07 -7.62
CA GLU A 348 18.94 19.30 -7.83
C GLU A 348 18.32 19.32 -9.24
N PHE A 349 19.08 18.91 -10.26
CA PHE A 349 18.58 18.78 -11.62
C PHE A 349 17.39 17.81 -11.73
N ILE A 350 17.47 16.64 -11.10
CA ILE A 350 16.40 15.64 -11.09
C ILE A 350 15.13 16.21 -10.44
N VAL A 351 15.27 16.89 -9.31
CA VAL A 351 14.16 17.53 -8.60
C VAL A 351 13.52 18.64 -9.42
N ASP A 352 14.33 19.49 -10.04
CA ASP A 352 13.84 20.58 -10.91
C ASP A 352 13.04 20.03 -12.08
N LYS A 353 13.51 18.95 -12.71
CA LYS A 353 12.77 18.29 -13.79
C LYS A 353 11.47 17.62 -13.30
N ALA A 354 11.45 17.02 -12.10
CA ALA A 354 10.25 16.45 -11.53
C ALA A 354 9.18 17.52 -11.22
N LEU A 355 9.59 18.69 -10.73
CA LEU A 355 8.73 19.84 -10.49
C LEU A 355 8.23 20.46 -11.81
N GLU A 356 9.14 20.66 -12.76
CA GLU A 356 8.83 21.21 -14.08
C GLU A 356 7.75 20.39 -14.80
N PHE A 357 7.80 19.07 -14.68
CA PHE A 357 6.83 18.16 -15.30
C PHE A 357 5.63 17.82 -14.42
N LYS A 358 5.55 18.36 -13.20
CA LYS A 358 4.49 18.10 -12.22
C LYS A 358 4.28 16.60 -11.92
N LEU A 359 5.36 15.83 -11.92
CA LEU A 359 5.29 14.37 -11.78
C LEU A 359 5.31 13.89 -10.31
N GLY A 360 5.59 14.80 -9.36
CA GLY A 360 5.73 14.45 -7.95
C GLY A 360 6.83 13.41 -7.71
N ALA A 361 6.76 12.66 -6.61
CA ALA A 361 7.77 11.67 -6.27
C ALA A 361 7.87 10.50 -7.26
N ARG A 362 6.79 10.16 -7.98
CA ARG A 362 6.83 9.11 -9.03
C ARG A 362 7.75 9.50 -10.18
N GLY A 363 7.76 10.80 -10.52
CA GLY A 363 8.62 11.32 -11.58
C GLY A 363 10.11 11.24 -11.28
N LEU A 364 10.51 11.32 -10.01
CA LEU A 364 11.91 11.18 -9.64
C LEU A 364 12.50 9.88 -10.17
N ARG A 365 11.77 8.76 -10.02
CA ARG A 365 12.22 7.45 -10.50
C ARG A 365 12.39 7.44 -12.02
N SER A 366 11.41 7.93 -12.77
CA SER A 366 11.47 7.94 -14.23
C SER A 366 12.61 8.81 -14.77
N ILE A 367 12.91 9.92 -14.08
CA ILE A 367 14.02 10.80 -14.47
C ILE A 367 15.36 10.13 -14.18
N VAL A 368 15.53 9.53 -12.99
CA VAL A 368 16.77 8.79 -12.66
C VAL A 368 16.96 7.62 -13.62
N GLU A 369 15.90 6.87 -13.92
CA GLU A 369 15.95 5.77 -14.89
C GLU A 369 16.39 6.24 -16.27
N ALA A 370 15.86 7.37 -16.76
CA ALA A 370 16.25 7.97 -18.03
C ALA A 370 17.74 8.37 -18.06
N VAL A 371 18.27 8.87 -16.95
CA VAL A 371 19.69 9.22 -16.83
C VAL A 371 20.59 7.98 -16.78
N MET A 372 20.14 6.92 -16.11
CA MET A 372 20.96 5.73 -15.83
C MET A 372 20.84 4.61 -16.86
N MET A 373 19.86 4.66 -17.76
CA MET A 373 19.53 3.58 -18.70
C MET A 373 20.73 3.10 -19.52
N ASP A 374 21.44 4.03 -20.13
CA ASP A 374 22.61 3.69 -20.97
C ASP A 374 23.72 3.05 -20.14
N ALA A 375 23.95 3.56 -18.92
CA ALA A 375 24.96 3.02 -18.03
C ALA A 375 24.59 1.60 -17.57
N MET A 376 23.33 1.36 -17.20
CA MET A 376 22.84 0.02 -16.81
C MET A 376 22.96 -0.99 -17.96
N TYR A 377 22.82 -0.53 -19.21
CA TYR A 377 22.97 -1.42 -20.37
C TYR A 377 24.43 -1.75 -20.69
N SER A 378 25.33 -0.77 -20.62
CA SER A 378 26.70 -0.94 -21.12
C SER A 378 27.72 -1.35 -20.06
N MET A 379 27.60 -0.83 -18.83
CA MET A 379 28.61 -1.00 -17.78
C MET A 379 28.80 -2.46 -17.30
N PRO A 380 27.77 -3.31 -17.16
CA PRO A 380 27.99 -4.70 -16.74
C PRO A 380 28.91 -5.49 -17.66
N SER A 381 28.97 -5.13 -18.96
CA SER A 381 29.85 -5.76 -19.96
C SER A 381 31.18 -4.99 -20.18
N ALA A 382 31.35 -3.84 -19.54
CA ALA A 382 32.53 -3.02 -19.68
C ALA A 382 33.62 -3.43 -18.67
N ASN A 383 34.88 -3.05 -19.00
CA ASN A 383 36.00 -3.24 -18.07
C ASN A 383 36.07 -2.15 -16.97
N GLU A 384 35.35 -1.05 -17.16
CA GLU A 384 35.30 0.03 -16.17
C GLU A 384 34.49 -0.40 -14.96
N LYS A 385 35.04 -0.17 -13.76
CA LYS A 385 34.42 -0.55 -12.48
C LYS A 385 34.01 0.68 -11.66
N THR A 386 34.05 1.87 -12.25
CA THR A 386 33.66 3.11 -11.61
C THR A 386 32.80 3.94 -12.55
N LEU A 387 31.71 4.50 -12.04
CA LEU A 387 30.86 5.46 -12.75
C LEU A 387 30.61 6.68 -11.87
N HIS A 388 31.04 7.83 -12.32
CA HIS A 388 30.75 9.11 -11.68
C HIS A 388 29.76 9.90 -12.53
N VAL A 389 28.55 10.10 -12.01
CA VAL A 389 27.48 10.81 -12.71
C VAL A 389 27.57 12.30 -12.40
N THR A 390 28.04 13.05 -13.39
CA THR A 390 28.14 14.52 -13.34
C THR A 390 26.85 15.17 -13.85
N LEU A 391 26.68 16.46 -13.56
CA LEU A 391 25.53 17.23 -14.06
C LEU A 391 25.46 17.24 -15.61
N GLU A 392 26.60 17.33 -16.29
CA GLU A 392 26.66 17.30 -17.76
C GLU A 392 26.19 15.97 -18.31
N TYR A 393 26.68 14.87 -17.72
CA TYR A 393 26.21 13.52 -18.06
C TYR A 393 24.69 13.38 -17.88
N ALA A 394 24.17 13.82 -16.74
CA ALA A 394 22.75 13.71 -16.44
C ALA A 394 21.88 14.50 -17.44
N LYS A 395 22.28 15.72 -17.79
CA LYS A 395 21.59 16.54 -18.80
C LYS A 395 21.60 15.89 -20.17
N GLU A 396 22.79 15.45 -20.64
CA GLU A 396 22.91 14.79 -21.94
C GLU A 396 22.03 13.56 -22.08
N LYS A 397 22.06 12.67 -21.08
CA LYS A 397 21.28 11.44 -21.10
C LYS A 397 19.79 11.72 -21.02
N PHE A 398 19.38 12.64 -20.16
CA PHE A 398 17.98 13.02 -20.03
C PHE A 398 17.43 13.66 -21.31
N GLU A 399 18.18 14.54 -21.97
CA GLU A 399 17.75 15.20 -23.22
C GLU A 399 17.53 14.19 -24.37
N LYS A 400 18.34 13.15 -24.43
CA LYS A 400 18.22 12.06 -25.42
C LYS A 400 17.10 11.08 -25.09
N SER A 401 16.56 11.10 -23.88
CA SER A 401 15.58 10.13 -23.41
C SER A 401 14.18 10.33 -24.00
N ASP A 402 13.41 9.25 -24.09
CA ASP A 402 12.02 9.27 -24.53
C ASP A 402 11.12 9.99 -23.49
N VAL A 403 11.50 10.01 -22.22
CA VAL A 403 10.78 10.74 -21.15
C VAL A 403 10.72 12.23 -21.47
N ASN A 404 11.84 12.81 -21.88
CA ASN A 404 11.90 14.22 -22.30
C ASN A 404 11.08 14.47 -23.56
N ARG A 405 11.17 13.59 -24.56
CA ARG A 405 10.42 13.71 -25.83
C ARG A 405 8.91 13.65 -25.61
N LEU A 406 8.42 12.70 -24.82
CA LEU A 406 7.00 12.56 -24.50
C LEU A 406 6.47 13.78 -23.75
N GLN A 407 7.20 14.29 -22.77
CA GLN A 407 6.78 15.46 -21.99
C GLN A 407 6.79 16.75 -22.84
N MET A 408 7.76 16.91 -23.73
CA MET A 408 7.77 18.03 -24.67
C MET A 408 6.59 18.01 -25.65
N THR A 409 6.19 16.80 -26.07
CA THR A 409 5.03 16.61 -26.96
C THR A 409 3.73 16.95 -26.22
N LEU A 410 3.52 16.46 -24.99
CA LEU A 410 2.38 16.79 -24.16
C LEU A 410 2.26 18.29 -23.89
N ARG A 411 3.37 19.00 -23.62
CA ARG A 411 3.36 20.46 -23.45
C ARG A 411 2.96 21.22 -24.72
N ARG A 412 3.30 20.70 -25.89
CA ARG A 412 2.85 21.31 -27.15
C ARG A 412 1.34 21.15 -27.32
N PHE A 413 0.78 19.98 -27.03
CA PHE A 413 -0.67 19.78 -27.09
C PHE A 413 -1.44 20.67 -26.11
N LEU A 414 -0.99 20.80 -24.86
CA LEU A 414 -1.64 21.63 -23.83
C LEU A 414 -1.51 23.15 -24.03
N LYS A 415 -0.69 23.62 -24.98
CA LYS A 415 -0.60 25.04 -25.34
C LYS A 415 -1.58 25.44 -26.44
N TYR A 416 -2.26 24.48 -27.05
CA TYR A 416 -3.21 24.70 -28.13
C TYR A 416 -4.67 24.45 -27.71
N GLU A 417 -4.91 24.09 -26.43
CA GLU A 417 -6.20 24.17 -25.74
C GLU A 417 -6.27 25.43 -24.83
#